data_c1d45852dc4f6049ae1b404e77cc2f52
#
_entry.id   c1d45852dc4f6049ae1b404e77cc2f52
#
_cell.length_a   1.000
_cell.length_b   1.000
_cell.length_c   1.000
_cell.angle_alpha   90.00
_cell.angle_beta   90.00
_cell.angle_gamma   90.00
#
_symmetry.space_group_name_H-M   'P 1'
#
loop_
_entity.id
_entity.type
_entity.pdbx_description
1 polymer ?
#
loop_
_entity_poly.entity_id
_entity_poly.type
_entity_poly.pdbx_seq_one_letter_code
_entity_poly.pdbx_strand_id
1 'polypeptide(L)'
;MKYHISYACTSHVGHCRSMNQDNFICDGKYMDPEKEPMTFPLIGFLTPGVSPVIGIFDGMGGEACGEIASLLAASEAAKMAGTESPEKDLKALCQRINEKIYRYADENDTGSMGTTAALLSFADHKIALCNIGDSKIFRFSDQRLEQLSVDHVAIGVFGRKPPLSQNLGIPPSEMLIDAYIAVGKYHHNDVYLICSDGLTDMMSLDEISEILEKNTIDAALEALLDQALSNGGKDNITMILCKIERQSLLKRIFNLKENRKEDYNHVG
;
A
#
# COMPACT_ATOMS: atom_id res chain seq x y z
N MET A 1 -0.20 -11.82 23.04
CA MET A 1 -1.55 -11.96 22.44
C MET A 1 -1.34 -12.03 20.94
N LYS A 2 -2.04 -12.93 20.23
CA LYS A 2 -1.94 -12.95 18.76
C LYS A 2 -3.00 -12.03 18.17
N TYR A 3 -2.60 -11.24 17.17
CA TYR A 3 -3.49 -10.44 16.36
C TYR A 3 -3.69 -11.13 15.01
N HIS A 4 -4.81 -10.87 14.40
CA HIS A 4 -5.01 -11.10 13.01
C HIS A 4 -5.38 -9.77 12.34
N ILE A 5 -5.05 -9.63 11.07
CA ILE A 5 -5.22 -8.39 10.34
C ILE A 5 -6.11 -8.71 9.15
N SER A 6 -7.35 -8.21 9.18
CA SER A 6 -8.20 -8.22 8.00
C SER A 6 -7.82 -7.11 7.05
N TYR A 7 -7.90 -7.36 5.75
CA TYR A 7 -7.65 -6.33 4.73
C TYR A 7 -8.75 -6.29 3.68
N ALA A 8 -8.92 -5.10 3.11
CA ALA A 8 -9.67 -4.84 1.90
C ALA A 8 -8.83 -3.93 0.99
N CYS A 9 -8.74 -4.25 -0.31
CA CYS A 9 -7.91 -3.54 -1.28
C CYS A 9 -8.68 -3.30 -2.57
N THR A 10 -8.54 -2.12 -3.17
CA THR A 10 -9.08 -1.79 -4.48
C THR A 10 -8.13 -0.90 -5.27
N SER A 11 -8.23 -0.96 -6.60
CA SER A 11 -7.56 -0.05 -7.52
C SER A 11 -8.48 0.25 -8.70
N HIS A 12 -8.64 1.52 -9.03
CA HIS A 12 -9.55 2.01 -10.06
C HIS A 12 -8.88 3.10 -10.91
N VAL A 13 -9.13 3.08 -12.22
CA VAL A 13 -8.52 4.05 -13.15
C VAL A 13 -9.02 5.49 -12.97
N GLY A 14 -10.13 5.69 -12.23
CA GLY A 14 -10.81 6.98 -12.16
C GLY A 14 -11.72 7.23 -13.35
N HIS A 15 -12.15 8.49 -13.51
CA HIS A 15 -12.99 8.91 -14.64
C HIS A 15 -12.25 9.70 -15.72
N CYS A 16 -11.07 10.26 -15.38
CA CYS A 16 -10.35 11.17 -16.26
C CYS A 16 -9.10 10.56 -16.90
N ARG A 17 -8.55 9.51 -16.31
CA ARG A 17 -7.36 8.82 -16.83
C ARG A 17 -7.77 7.72 -17.81
N SER A 18 -6.97 7.50 -18.85
CA SER A 18 -7.15 6.40 -19.80
C SER A 18 -6.49 5.11 -19.36
N MET A 19 -5.55 5.18 -18.43
CA MET A 19 -4.73 4.08 -17.94
C MET A 19 -4.58 4.17 -16.42
N ASN A 20 -4.55 3.04 -15.76
CA ASN A 20 -4.22 2.96 -14.34
C ASN A 20 -2.70 2.79 -14.20
N GLN A 21 -2.04 3.84 -13.71
CA GLN A 21 -0.60 3.85 -13.45
C GLN A 21 -0.26 3.50 -11.99
N ASP A 22 -1.28 3.38 -11.14
CA ASP A 22 -1.12 2.84 -9.78
C ASP A 22 -0.90 1.33 -9.82
N ASN A 23 -0.21 0.83 -8.80
CA ASN A 23 -0.15 -0.58 -8.45
C ASN A 23 -0.09 -0.74 -6.93
N PHE A 24 -0.22 -1.96 -6.46
CA PHE A 24 -0.18 -2.27 -5.03
C PHE A 24 0.55 -3.59 -4.79
N ILE A 25 0.89 -3.83 -3.53
CA ILE A 25 1.25 -5.14 -3.01
C ILE A 25 0.37 -5.43 -1.78
N CYS A 26 -0.39 -6.49 -1.83
CA CYS A 26 -1.25 -6.93 -0.73
C CYS A 26 -1.36 -8.45 -0.72
N ASP A 27 -0.92 -9.08 0.37
CA ASP A 27 -0.90 -10.53 0.52
C ASP A 27 -0.21 -11.26 -0.66
N GLY A 28 0.94 -10.72 -1.09
CA GLY A 28 1.70 -11.23 -2.23
C GLY A 28 1.09 -11.00 -3.61
N LYS A 29 -0.08 -10.33 -3.68
CA LYS A 29 -0.80 -10.02 -4.90
C LYS A 29 -0.51 -8.59 -5.35
N TYR A 30 -0.41 -8.40 -6.66
CA TYR A 30 -0.25 -7.11 -7.34
C TYR A 30 -0.87 -7.19 -8.73
N MET A 31 -1.21 -6.07 -9.35
CA MET A 31 -1.72 -6.05 -10.73
C MET A 31 -0.58 -6.35 -11.69
N ASP A 32 -0.81 -7.33 -12.57
CA ASP A 32 0.14 -7.79 -13.57
C ASP A 32 -0.62 -7.96 -14.88
N PRO A 33 -0.31 -7.17 -15.93
CA PRO A 33 -1.03 -7.22 -17.21
C PRO A 33 -0.86 -8.55 -17.94
N GLU A 34 0.14 -9.36 -17.58
CA GLU A 34 0.35 -10.71 -18.14
C GLU A 34 -0.48 -11.78 -17.45
N LYS A 35 -1.18 -11.44 -16.37
CA LYS A 35 -2.04 -12.34 -15.60
C LYS A 35 -3.52 -12.04 -15.82
N GLU A 36 -4.36 -12.96 -15.36
CA GLU A 36 -5.81 -12.77 -15.33
C GLU A 36 -6.16 -11.46 -14.59
N PRO A 37 -7.09 -10.64 -15.14
CA PRO A 37 -7.54 -9.42 -14.49
C PRO A 37 -8.06 -9.69 -13.08
N MET A 38 -7.68 -8.87 -12.13
CA MET A 38 -8.16 -9.00 -10.76
C MET A 38 -9.58 -8.48 -10.62
N THR A 39 -10.37 -9.17 -9.81
CA THR A 39 -11.70 -8.69 -9.39
C THR A 39 -11.55 -7.97 -8.05
N PHE A 40 -12.05 -6.75 -7.98
CA PHE A 40 -12.06 -5.94 -6.77
C PHE A 40 -13.44 -5.91 -6.12
N PRO A 41 -13.54 -5.70 -4.79
CA PRO A 41 -12.40 -5.57 -3.85
C PRO A 41 -11.71 -6.92 -3.55
N LEU A 42 -10.39 -6.87 -3.30
CA LEU A 42 -9.67 -8.00 -2.71
C LEU A 42 -9.87 -7.96 -1.19
N ILE A 43 -10.40 -9.02 -0.60
CA ILE A 43 -10.65 -9.13 0.85
C ILE A 43 -9.93 -10.37 1.37
N GLY A 44 -9.33 -10.28 2.56
CA GLY A 44 -8.64 -11.40 3.16
C GLY A 44 -8.03 -11.08 4.53
N PHE A 45 -7.06 -11.90 4.91
CA PHE A 45 -6.35 -11.77 6.18
C PHE A 45 -4.85 -11.84 5.98
N LEU A 46 -4.13 -10.94 6.62
CA LEU A 46 -2.68 -10.97 6.70
C LEU A 46 -2.26 -11.72 7.97
N THR A 47 -1.22 -12.52 7.85
CA THR A 47 -0.55 -13.12 9.00
C THR A 47 0.74 -12.34 9.27
N PRO A 48 0.86 -11.64 10.42
CA PRO A 48 2.09 -10.95 10.77
C PRO A 48 3.33 -11.84 10.65
N GLY A 49 4.35 -11.36 9.95
CA GLY A 49 5.59 -12.09 9.70
C GLY A 49 5.57 -13.06 8.50
N VAL A 50 4.38 -13.37 7.93
CA VAL A 50 4.23 -14.23 6.74
C VAL A 50 4.01 -13.38 5.48
N SER A 51 3.15 -12.37 5.57
CA SER A 51 2.96 -11.38 4.51
C SER A 51 3.77 -10.13 4.89
N PRO A 52 5.04 -10.03 4.45
CA PRO A 52 5.98 -9.10 5.05
C PRO A 52 5.68 -7.64 4.71
N VAL A 53 5.05 -7.36 3.58
CA VAL A 53 4.79 -5.99 3.13
C VAL A 53 3.42 -5.89 2.45
N ILE A 54 2.76 -4.77 2.72
CA ILE A 54 1.61 -4.26 1.97
C ILE A 54 1.87 -2.81 1.60
N GLY A 55 1.33 -2.34 0.49
CA GLY A 55 1.51 -0.94 0.12
C GLY A 55 1.05 -0.61 -1.29
N ILE A 56 1.25 0.64 -1.63
CA ILE A 56 0.81 1.26 -2.88
C ILE A 56 1.99 1.92 -3.57
N PHE A 57 1.95 1.89 -4.89
CA PHE A 57 2.90 2.48 -5.81
C PHE A 57 2.11 3.30 -6.83
N ASP A 58 2.20 4.62 -6.76
CA ASP A 58 1.60 5.54 -7.72
C ASP A 58 2.64 5.86 -8.79
N GLY A 59 2.40 5.38 -9.98
CA GLY A 59 3.33 5.47 -11.10
C GLY A 59 3.27 6.81 -11.80
N MET A 60 4.44 7.37 -12.10
CA MET A 60 4.60 8.63 -12.80
C MET A 60 5.57 8.51 -13.96
N GLY A 61 5.30 9.23 -15.03
CA GLY A 61 6.15 9.29 -16.22
C GLY A 61 5.40 9.88 -17.39
N GLY A 62 6.13 10.47 -18.37
CA GLY A 62 5.53 10.93 -19.61
C GLY A 62 4.99 9.77 -20.44
N GLU A 63 3.86 9.96 -21.02
CA GLU A 63 3.10 9.21 -22.02
C GLU A 63 2.88 7.69 -21.87
N ALA A 64 3.69 6.86 -21.19
CA ALA A 64 3.43 5.42 -21.06
C ALA A 64 4.36 4.65 -20.12
N CYS A 65 4.92 5.24 -19.08
CA CYS A 65 5.93 4.54 -18.28
C CYS A 65 5.62 4.47 -16.77
N GLY A 66 4.58 5.18 -16.29
CA GLY A 66 4.18 5.15 -14.89
C GLY A 66 3.70 3.76 -14.47
N GLU A 67 2.88 3.12 -15.30
CA GLU A 67 2.37 1.76 -15.07
C GLU A 67 3.49 0.71 -15.06
N ILE A 68 4.54 0.90 -15.83
CA ILE A 68 5.71 0.02 -15.82
C ILE A 68 6.49 0.23 -14.52
N ALA A 69 6.70 1.49 -14.10
CA ALA A 69 7.41 1.79 -12.86
C ALA A 69 6.71 1.20 -11.63
N SER A 70 5.40 1.39 -11.50
CA SER A 70 4.60 0.83 -10.40
C SER A 70 4.54 -0.70 -10.44
N LEU A 71 4.46 -1.32 -11.63
CA LEU A 71 4.54 -2.77 -11.81
C LEU A 71 5.89 -3.33 -11.38
N LEU A 72 7.00 -2.71 -11.79
CA LEU A 72 8.34 -3.12 -11.39
C LEU A 72 8.50 -3.04 -9.87
N ALA A 73 7.96 -1.98 -9.23
CA ALA A 73 7.97 -1.81 -7.79
C ALA A 73 7.16 -2.90 -7.08
N ALA A 74 5.91 -3.12 -7.49
CA ALA A 74 5.03 -4.13 -6.90
C ALA A 74 5.60 -5.55 -7.07
N SER A 75 6.13 -5.88 -8.26
CA SER A 75 6.75 -7.17 -8.52
C SER A 75 8.02 -7.41 -7.69
N GLU A 76 8.79 -6.36 -7.37
CA GLU A 76 9.95 -6.47 -6.49
C GLU A 76 9.54 -6.61 -5.02
N ALA A 77 8.51 -5.89 -4.61
CA ALA A 77 7.94 -6.00 -3.27
C ALA A 77 7.37 -7.41 -2.99
N ALA A 78 6.78 -8.06 -4.01
CA ALA A 78 6.25 -9.42 -3.90
C ALA A 78 7.33 -10.49 -3.62
N LYS A 79 8.61 -10.19 -3.89
CA LYS A 79 9.75 -11.09 -3.61
C LYS A 79 10.30 -10.92 -2.19
N MET A 80 9.81 -9.94 -1.44
CA MET A 80 10.33 -9.65 -0.11
C MET A 80 10.01 -10.80 0.84
N ALA A 81 11.03 -11.33 1.50
CA ALA A 81 10.89 -12.21 2.65
C ALA A 81 10.95 -11.37 3.93
N GLY A 82 10.09 -11.66 4.90
CA GLY A 82 10.11 -10.97 6.19
C GLY A 82 11.34 -11.37 7.01
N THR A 83 11.91 -10.39 7.70
CA THR A 83 12.98 -10.60 8.68
C THR A 83 12.56 -10.05 10.06
N GLU A 84 13.48 -10.05 11.02
CA GLU A 84 13.27 -9.48 12.35
C GLU A 84 13.36 -7.94 12.38
N SER A 85 13.80 -7.31 11.29
CA SER A 85 14.02 -5.85 11.19
C SER A 85 13.23 -5.24 10.03
N PRO A 86 11.89 -5.15 10.13
CA PRO A 86 11.03 -4.70 9.04
C PRO A 86 11.39 -3.29 8.51
N GLU A 87 11.91 -2.41 9.36
CA GLU A 87 12.38 -1.07 8.97
C GLU A 87 13.59 -1.11 8.04
N LYS A 88 14.53 -2.04 8.29
CA LYS A 88 15.70 -2.22 7.41
C LYS A 88 15.30 -2.88 6.10
N ASP A 89 14.36 -3.82 6.17
CA ASP A 89 13.85 -4.55 5.01
C ASP A 89 13.12 -3.59 4.05
N LEU A 90 12.27 -2.70 4.58
CA LEU A 90 11.58 -1.67 3.79
C LEU A 90 12.58 -0.69 3.14
N LYS A 91 13.60 -0.25 3.88
CA LYS A 91 14.65 0.61 3.32
C LYS A 91 15.39 -0.08 2.17
N ALA A 92 15.82 -1.32 2.39
CA ALA A 92 16.51 -2.11 1.37
C ALA A 92 15.60 -2.40 0.16
N LEU A 93 14.31 -2.62 0.39
CA LEU A 93 13.32 -2.80 -0.68
C LEU A 93 13.25 -1.55 -1.56
N CYS A 94 13.10 -0.35 -0.98
CA CYS A 94 13.06 0.91 -1.74
C CYS A 94 14.33 1.11 -2.58
N GLN A 95 15.50 0.77 -2.04
CA GLN A 95 16.75 0.84 -2.80
C GLN A 95 16.75 -0.11 -4.00
N ARG A 96 16.31 -1.37 -3.83
CA ARG A 96 16.22 -2.34 -4.94
C ARG A 96 15.19 -1.92 -5.98
N ILE A 97 14.03 -1.41 -5.55
CA ILE A 97 13.00 -0.91 -6.45
C ILE A 97 13.56 0.26 -7.27
N ASN A 98 14.19 1.24 -6.61
CA ASN A 98 14.79 2.38 -7.28
C ASN A 98 15.78 1.93 -8.36
N GLU A 99 16.72 1.04 -8.00
CA GLU A 99 17.71 0.50 -8.93
C GLU A 99 17.06 -0.22 -10.11
N LYS A 100 16.04 -1.01 -9.86
CA LYS A 100 15.34 -1.78 -10.89
C LYS A 100 14.63 -0.87 -11.91
N ILE A 101 14.00 0.22 -11.44
CA ILE A 101 13.26 1.14 -12.29
C ILE A 101 14.22 1.96 -13.16
N TYR A 102 15.25 2.60 -12.58
CA TYR A 102 16.13 3.43 -13.39
C TYR A 102 16.97 2.60 -14.37
N ARG A 103 17.37 1.38 -14.01
CA ARG A 103 18.04 0.47 -14.97
C ARG A 103 17.12 0.07 -16.11
N TYR A 104 15.87 -0.27 -15.81
CA TYR A 104 14.89 -0.57 -16.86
C TYR A 104 14.72 0.62 -17.81
N ALA A 105 14.64 1.84 -17.28
CA ALA A 105 14.51 3.05 -18.09
C ALA A 105 15.72 3.25 -19.00
N ASP A 106 16.93 3.05 -18.49
CA ASP A 106 18.19 3.17 -19.24
C ASP A 106 18.31 2.09 -20.34
N GLU A 107 18.01 0.83 -20.00
CA GLU A 107 18.10 -0.30 -20.91
C GLU A 107 17.07 -0.25 -22.06
N ASN A 108 15.93 0.38 -21.86
CA ASN A 108 14.82 0.43 -22.82
C ASN A 108 14.60 1.80 -23.46
N ASP A 109 15.45 2.79 -23.14
CA ASP A 109 15.36 4.17 -23.65
C ASP A 109 13.95 4.78 -23.46
N THR A 110 13.32 4.50 -22.33
CA THR A 110 11.94 4.95 -22.05
C THR A 110 11.86 6.40 -21.55
N GLY A 111 13.00 7.05 -21.32
CA GLY A 111 13.06 8.34 -20.65
C GLY A 111 12.82 8.23 -19.14
N SER A 112 12.52 9.35 -18.50
CA SER A 112 12.31 9.41 -17.05
C SER A 112 10.98 8.76 -16.65
N MET A 113 11.04 7.76 -15.82
CA MET A 113 9.89 7.09 -15.19
C MET A 113 10.13 6.87 -13.71
N GLY A 114 9.07 6.82 -12.91
CA GLY A 114 9.21 6.63 -11.48
C GLY A 114 7.90 6.23 -10.81
N THR A 115 7.96 6.03 -9.52
CA THR A 115 6.78 5.73 -8.71
C THR A 115 6.97 6.21 -7.27
N THR A 116 5.86 6.49 -6.59
CA THR A 116 5.84 6.62 -5.14
C THR A 116 5.98 5.25 -4.48
N ALA A 117 6.13 5.23 -3.16
CA ALA A 117 5.98 4.04 -2.35
C ALA A 117 5.41 4.40 -0.98
N ALA A 118 4.24 3.87 -0.64
CA ALA A 118 3.64 3.95 0.68
C ALA A 118 3.47 2.52 1.21
N LEU A 119 4.35 2.09 2.12
CA LEU A 119 4.52 0.70 2.52
C LEU A 119 4.32 0.51 4.02
N LEU A 120 3.64 -0.58 4.40
CA LEU A 120 3.55 -1.08 5.77
C LEU A 120 4.08 -2.50 5.86
N SER A 121 4.75 -2.80 6.96
CA SER A 121 5.16 -4.16 7.33
C SER A 121 4.73 -4.45 8.77
N PHE A 122 3.98 -5.55 8.95
CA PHE A 122 3.50 -5.99 10.26
C PHE A 122 4.36 -7.14 10.77
N ALA A 123 5.10 -6.88 11.84
CA ALA A 123 5.80 -7.90 12.62
C ALA A 123 5.02 -8.19 13.92
N ASP A 124 5.53 -9.07 14.78
CA ASP A 124 4.87 -9.37 16.07
C ASP A 124 4.85 -8.11 16.96
N HIS A 125 3.65 -7.57 17.18
CA HIS A 125 3.37 -6.35 17.97
C HIS A 125 4.02 -5.04 17.45
N LYS A 126 4.62 -5.05 16.27
CA LYS A 126 5.27 -3.88 15.67
C LYS A 126 4.75 -3.65 14.26
N ILE A 127 4.70 -2.40 13.88
CA ILE A 127 4.47 -1.97 12.52
C ILE A 127 5.63 -1.07 12.10
N ALA A 128 6.18 -1.32 10.93
CA ALA A 128 7.10 -0.40 10.28
C ALA A 128 6.39 0.20 9.07
N LEU A 129 6.60 1.48 8.84
CA LEU A 129 6.16 2.18 7.64
C LEU A 129 7.35 2.77 6.89
N CYS A 130 7.22 2.84 5.58
CA CYS A 130 8.15 3.52 4.70
C CYS A 130 7.36 4.33 3.67
N ASN A 131 7.75 5.60 3.48
CA ASN A 131 7.12 6.47 2.50
C ASN A 131 8.15 7.15 1.62
N ILE A 132 7.88 7.19 0.31
CA ILE A 132 8.57 7.99 -0.71
C ILE A 132 7.49 8.54 -1.65
N GLY A 133 7.46 9.86 -1.84
CA GLY A 133 6.42 10.53 -2.61
C GLY A 133 5.28 11.06 -1.75
N ASP A 134 4.09 11.21 -2.33
CA ASP A 134 2.91 11.82 -1.73
C ASP A 134 1.70 10.86 -1.57
N SER A 135 1.86 9.58 -1.90
CA SER A 135 0.94 8.53 -1.45
C SER A 135 0.97 8.45 0.08
N LYS A 136 -0.18 8.23 0.71
CA LYS A 136 -0.35 8.46 2.14
C LYS A 136 -0.62 7.19 2.93
N ILE A 137 -0.19 7.22 4.19
CA ILE A 137 -0.49 6.20 5.20
C ILE A 137 -1.15 6.89 6.38
N PHE A 138 -2.36 6.46 6.72
CA PHE A 138 -3.10 6.94 7.86
C PHE A 138 -3.34 5.81 8.87
N ARG A 139 -3.50 6.21 10.13
CA ARG A 139 -4.09 5.39 11.18
C ARG A 139 -5.39 6.02 11.66
N PHE A 140 -6.45 5.25 11.67
CA PHE A 140 -7.71 5.60 12.32
C PHE A 140 -7.82 4.84 13.63
N SER A 141 -7.88 5.55 14.73
CA SER A 141 -7.99 5.01 16.09
C SER A 141 -8.69 6.03 16.98
N ASP A 142 -9.55 5.59 17.89
CA ASP A 142 -10.27 6.47 18.80
C ASP A 142 -10.99 7.64 18.09
N GLN A 143 -11.65 7.35 16.97
CA GLN A 143 -12.40 8.31 16.13
C GLN A 143 -11.51 9.43 15.52
N ARG A 144 -10.22 9.20 15.44
CA ARG A 144 -9.26 10.17 14.88
C ARG A 144 -8.48 9.55 13.74
N LEU A 145 -8.46 10.23 12.61
CA LEU A 145 -7.59 9.92 11.46
C LEU A 145 -6.29 10.72 11.59
N GLU A 146 -5.16 10.02 11.65
CA GLU A 146 -3.82 10.58 11.78
C GLU A 146 -2.97 10.15 10.59
N GLN A 147 -2.39 11.09 9.85
CA GLN A 147 -1.41 10.76 8.83
C GLN A 147 -0.08 10.36 9.48
N LEU A 148 0.40 9.18 9.15
CA LEU A 148 1.66 8.64 9.66
C LEU A 148 2.82 8.86 8.68
N SER A 149 2.54 8.95 7.38
CA SER A 149 3.53 9.24 6.34
C SER A 149 3.88 10.73 6.31
N VAL A 150 5.04 11.05 5.72
CA VAL A 150 5.46 12.42 5.43
C VAL A 150 5.52 12.59 3.93
N ASP A 151 4.75 13.54 3.40
CA ASP A 151 4.71 13.79 1.96
C ASP A 151 6.04 14.40 1.48
N HIS A 152 6.63 13.83 0.45
CA HIS A 152 7.81 14.35 -0.23
C HIS A 152 7.40 15.24 -1.39
N VAL A 153 6.99 16.47 -1.07
CA VAL A 153 6.61 17.49 -2.04
C VAL A 153 7.53 18.71 -1.93
N ALA A 154 7.74 19.40 -3.05
CA ALA A 154 8.60 20.59 -3.06
C ALA A 154 7.96 21.72 -2.25
N ILE A 155 8.79 22.42 -1.46
CA ILE A 155 8.36 23.57 -0.68
C ILE A 155 8.40 24.81 -1.57
N GLY A 156 7.31 25.57 -1.63
CA GLY A 156 7.22 26.80 -2.44
C GLY A 156 5.80 27.21 -2.75
N VAL A 157 5.67 28.26 -3.56
CA VAL A 157 4.37 28.69 -4.10
C VAL A 157 4.25 28.17 -5.51
N PHE A 158 3.33 27.23 -5.73
CA PHE A 158 3.06 26.64 -7.02
C PHE A 158 1.64 27.03 -7.47
N GLY A 159 1.47 27.40 -8.73
CA GLY A 159 0.15 27.64 -9.33
C GLY A 159 -0.65 26.36 -9.61
N ARG A 160 -0.09 25.19 -9.24
CA ARG A 160 -0.63 23.84 -9.39
C ARG A 160 -0.17 22.98 -8.20
N LYS A 161 -0.56 21.71 -8.17
CA LYS A 161 -0.03 20.71 -7.21
C LYS A 161 1.51 20.75 -7.20
N PRO A 162 2.16 20.83 -6.02
CA PRO A 162 3.61 20.84 -5.93
C PRO A 162 4.21 19.57 -6.55
N PRO A 163 5.34 19.66 -7.26
CA PRO A 163 6.03 18.47 -7.75
C PRO A 163 6.61 17.67 -6.57
N LEU A 164 6.79 16.37 -6.78
CA LEU A 164 7.47 15.51 -5.80
C LEU A 164 8.93 15.95 -5.63
N SER A 165 9.41 15.89 -4.40
CA SER A 165 10.81 16.09 -4.05
C SER A 165 11.58 14.77 -3.92
N GLN A 166 10.88 13.64 -3.83
CA GLN A 166 11.42 12.28 -3.79
C GLN A 166 10.47 11.32 -4.52
N ASN A 167 11.01 10.46 -5.34
CA ASN A 167 10.35 9.31 -5.96
C ASN A 167 11.37 8.20 -6.24
N LEU A 168 10.88 7.00 -6.48
CA LEU A 168 11.71 5.87 -6.95
C LEU A 168 11.85 5.90 -8.47
N GLY A 169 13.01 5.44 -8.98
CA GLY A 169 13.34 5.40 -10.40
C GLY A 169 14.40 6.42 -10.81
N ILE A 170 15.05 7.08 -9.86
CA ILE A 170 16.07 8.11 -10.12
C ILE A 170 17.47 7.53 -9.91
N PRO A 171 18.40 7.74 -10.87
CA PRO A 171 19.79 7.32 -10.69
C PRO A 171 20.44 7.99 -9.47
N PRO A 172 21.31 7.28 -8.72
CA PRO A 172 21.99 7.85 -7.54
C PRO A 172 22.91 9.06 -7.86
N SER A 173 23.30 9.24 -9.11
CA SER A 173 24.03 10.41 -9.59
C SER A 173 23.20 11.70 -9.60
N GLU A 174 21.87 11.58 -9.64
CA GLU A 174 20.94 12.71 -9.67
C GLU A 174 20.32 12.96 -8.30
N MET A 175 19.91 11.90 -7.59
CA MET A 175 19.30 12.03 -6.28
C MET A 175 19.55 10.78 -5.42
N LEU A 176 19.90 11.00 -4.16
CA LEU A 176 19.90 9.93 -3.16
C LEU A 176 18.48 9.74 -2.62
N ILE A 177 18.01 8.50 -2.58
CA ILE A 177 16.73 8.17 -1.99
C ILE A 177 16.79 8.32 -0.48
N ASP A 178 15.96 9.20 0.07
CA ASP A 178 15.80 9.47 1.50
C ASP A 178 14.36 9.12 1.92
N ALA A 179 14.13 7.83 2.14
CA ALA A 179 12.82 7.32 2.53
C ALA A 179 12.48 7.73 3.97
N TYR A 180 11.28 8.27 4.19
CA TYR A 180 10.75 8.42 5.53
C TYR A 180 10.40 7.04 6.09
N ILE A 181 11.00 6.68 7.24
CA ILE A 181 10.77 5.40 7.92
C ILE A 181 10.39 5.66 9.36
N ALA A 182 9.31 5.05 9.82
CA ALA A 182 8.92 5.06 11.21
C ALA A 182 8.54 3.66 11.70
N VAL A 183 8.71 3.42 12.99
CA VAL A 183 8.36 2.17 13.65
C VAL A 183 7.44 2.49 14.83
N GLY A 184 6.37 1.73 14.94
CA GLY A 184 5.39 1.88 16.00
C GLY A 184 4.86 0.56 16.53
N LYS A 185 3.84 0.65 17.38
CA LYS A 185 3.03 -0.48 17.82
C LYS A 185 1.64 -0.31 17.26
N TYR A 186 1.03 -1.41 16.85
CA TYR A 186 -0.38 -1.45 16.51
C TYR A 186 -1.22 -1.99 17.66
N HIS A 187 -2.46 -1.57 17.74
CA HIS A 187 -3.38 -1.95 18.80
C HIS A 187 -4.65 -2.57 18.22
N HIS A 188 -5.42 -3.19 19.10
CA HIS A 188 -6.73 -3.71 18.73
C HIS A 188 -7.66 -2.57 18.31
N ASN A 189 -8.38 -2.78 17.22
CA ASN A 189 -9.26 -1.84 16.53
C ASN A 189 -8.56 -0.70 15.76
N ASP A 190 -7.23 -0.61 15.75
CA ASP A 190 -6.57 0.27 14.78
C ASP A 190 -6.97 -0.12 13.36
N VAL A 191 -7.29 0.87 12.55
CA VAL A 191 -7.47 0.74 11.10
C VAL A 191 -6.39 1.55 10.42
N TYR A 192 -5.66 0.92 9.50
CA TYR A 192 -4.68 1.58 8.66
C TYR A 192 -5.25 1.74 7.26
N LEU A 193 -5.18 2.96 6.72
CA LEU A 193 -5.49 3.28 5.34
C LEU A 193 -4.20 3.64 4.62
N ILE A 194 -3.90 2.95 3.53
CA ILE A 194 -2.86 3.31 2.57
C ILE A 194 -3.58 3.74 1.31
N CYS A 195 -3.25 4.88 0.72
CA CYS A 195 -3.90 5.35 -0.50
C CYS A 195 -2.96 6.16 -1.39
N SER A 196 -3.20 6.11 -2.71
CA SER A 196 -2.67 7.11 -3.66
C SER A 196 -3.35 8.45 -3.46
N ASP A 197 -2.79 9.49 -4.05
CA ASP A 197 -3.31 10.86 -3.96
C ASP A 197 -4.69 11.03 -4.59
N GLY A 198 -5.07 10.16 -5.54
CA GLY A 198 -6.39 10.15 -6.15
C GLY A 198 -7.55 10.01 -5.17
N LEU A 199 -7.34 9.47 -3.96
CA LEU A 199 -8.33 9.53 -2.88
C LEU A 199 -8.34 10.90 -2.21
N THR A 200 -7.18 11.37 -1.73
CA THR A 200 -7.08 12.57 -0.90
C THR A 200 -7.19 13.87 -1.68
N ASP A 201 -7.01 13.86 -2.99
CA ASP A 201 -7.31 14.96 -3.89
C ASP A 201 -8.84 15.12 -4.13
N MET A 202 -9.62 14.05 -3.90
CA MET A 202 -11.08 14.04 -4.08
C MET A 202 -11.85 14.13 -2.76
N MET A 203 -11.25 13.82 -1.62
CA MET A 203 -11.93 13.77 -0.33
C MET A 203 -11.12 14.48 0.77
N SER A 204 -11.82 15.18 1.65
CA SER A 204 -11.22 15.71 2.88
C SER A 204 -10.97 14.60 3.92
N LEU A 205 -10.05 14.86 4.85
CA LEU A 205 -9.76 13.91 5.93
C LEU A 205 -10.96 13.68 6.85
N ASP A 206 -11.84 14.68 7.01
CA ASP A 206 -13.06 14.54 7.80
C ASP A 206 -14.07 13.60 7.15
N GLU A 207 -14.27 13.68 5.82
CA GLU A 207 -15.12 12.75 5.09
C GLU A 207 -14.59 11.32 5.16
N ILE A 208 -13.27 11.13 4.99
CA ILE A 208 -12.62 9.81 5.11
C ILE A 208 -12.82 9.25 6.53
N SER A 209 -12.60 10.08 7.56
CA SER A 209 -12.78 9.70 8.97
C SER A 209 -14.20 9.27 9.27
N GLU A 210 -15.20 10.01 8.78
CA GLU A 210 -16.62 9.71 8.98
C GLU A 210 -17.03 8.37 8.34
N ILE A 211 -16.50 8.07 7.15
CA ILE A 211 -16.76 6.79 6.48
C ILE A 211 -16.12 5.62 7.26
N LEU A 212 -14.88 5.78 7.73
CA LEU A 212 -14.18 4.75 8.51
C LEU A 212 -14.86 4.48 9.86
N GLU A 213 -15.44 5.50 10.49
CA GLU A 213 -16.14 5.36 11.77
C GLU A 213 -17.44 4.54 11.64
N LYS A 214 -18.16 4.72 10.54
CA LYS A 214 -19.51 4.16 10.37
C LYS A 214 -19.56 2.77 9.73
N ASN A 215 -18.45 2.30 9.16
CA ASN A 215 -18.45 1.12 8.29
C ASN A 215 -17.44 0.06 8.73
N THR A 216 -17.67 -1.18 8.29
CA THR A 216 -16.64 -2.22 8.24
C THR A 216 -15.63 -1.88 7.15
N ILE A 217 -14.41 -2.46 7.17
CA ILE A 217 -13.35 -2.07 6.22
C ILE A 217 -13.70 -2.35 4.76
N ASP A 218 -14.47 -3.41 4.49
CA ASP A 218 -14.98 -3.73 3.16
C ASP A 218 -16.01 -2.70 2.67
N ALA A 219 -17.02 -2.40 3.49
CA ALA A 219 -18.01 -1.38 3.18
C ALA A 219 -17.39 0.05 3.15
N ALA A 220 -16.42 0.33 4.01
CA ALA A 220 -15.70 1.59 4.00
C ALA A 220 -14.89 1.78 2.70
N LEU A 221 -14.22 0.72 2.24
CA LEU A 221 -13.45 0.76 0.99
C LEU A 221 -14.33 1.10 -0.21
N GLU A 222 -15.50 0.44 -0.33
CA GLU A 222 -16.48 0.71 -1.39
C GLU A 222 -17.02 2.15 -1.29
N ALA A 223 -17.42 2.58 -0.08
CA ALA A 223 -17.94 3.93 0.13
C ALA A 223 -16.91 5.03 -0.18
N LEU A 224 -15.63 4.81 0.18
CA LEU A 224 -14.54 5.73 -0.14
C LEU A 224 -14.32 5.82 -1.66
N LEU A 225 -14.33 4.68 -2.37
CA LEU A 225 -14.18 4.66 -3.83
C LEU A 225 -15.34 5.39 -4.50
N ASP A 226 -16.58 5.05 -4.14
CA ASP A 226 -17.78 5.65 -4.72
C ASP A 226 -17.83 7.17 -4.49
N GLN A 227 -17.46 7.63 -3.29
CA GLN A 227 -17.41 9.04 -2.97
C GLN A 227 -16.32 9.77 -3.76
N ALA A 228 -15.11 9.21 -3.86
CA ALA A 228 -14.02 9.79 -4.63
C ALA A 228 -14.36 9.89 -6.13
N LEU A 229 -15.01 8.86 -6.69
CA LEU A 229 -15.50 8.86 -8.06
C LEU A 229 -16.60 9.90 -8.24
N SER A 230 -17.56 10.00 -7.32
CA SER A 230 -18.64 11.01 -7.34
C SER A 230 -18.11 12.44 -7.25
N ASN A 231 -16.99 12.66 -6.56
CA ASN A 231 -16.30 13.95 -6.46
C ASN A 231 -15.44 14.27 -7.70
N GLY A 232 -15.47 13.39 -8.71
CA GLY A 232 -14.88 13.63 -10.02
C GLY A 232 -13.91 12.56 -10.51
N GLY A 233 -13.32 11.75 -9.62
CA GLY A 233 -12.42 10.65 -10.00
C GLY A 233 -11.30 11.10 -10.95
N LYS A 234 -10.62 12.20 -10.63
CA LYS A 234 -9.69 12.88 -11.55
C LYS A 234 -8.41 12.10 -11.81
N ASP A 235 -8.03 11.24 -10.89
CA ASP A 235 -6.83 10.40 -10.98
C ASP A 235 -7.14 8.92 -10.75
N ASN A 236 -6.11 8.07 -10.89
CA ASN A 236 -6.15 6.70 -10.44
C ASN A 236 -6.36 6.67 -8.93
N ILE A 237 -7.17 5.73 -8.43
CA ILE A 237 -7.55 5.63 -7.02
C ILE A 237 -7.21 4.22 -6.55
N THR A 238 -6.19 4.11 -5.73
CA THR A 238 -5.78 2.84 -5.15
C THR A 238 -5.76 2.94 -3.64
N MET A 239 -6.39 1.97 -2.96
CA MET A 239 -6.55 1.98 -1.50
C MET A 239 -6.40 0.59 -0.92
N ILE A 240 -5.78 0.52 0.27
CA ILE A 240 -5.74 -0.66 1.13
C ILE A 240 -6.20 -0.24 2.53
N LEU A 241 -7.21 -0.92 3.06
CA LEU A 241 -7.62 -0.83 4.45
C LEU A 241 -7.19 -2.08 5.20
N CYS A 242 -6.59 -1.93 6.38
CA CYS A 242 -6.22 -3.01 7.28
C CYS A 242 -6.77 -2.76 8.67
N LYS A 243 -7.48 -3.74 9.24
CA LYS A 243 -8.01 -3.67 10.60
C LYS A 243 -7.32 -4.69 11.50
N ILE A 244 -6.89 -4.22 12.65
CA ILE A 244 -6.21 -5.03 13.67
C ILE A 244 -7.22 -5.62 14.63
N GLU A 245 -7.32 -6.94 14.67
CA GLU A 245 -8.25 -7.64 15.56
C GLU A 245 -7.52 -8.62 16.48
N ARG A 246 -7.96 -8.71 17.73
CA ARG A 246 -7.44 -9.76 18.64
C ARG A 246 -8.01 -11.10 18.23
N GLN A 247 -7.15 -12.10 18.14
CA GLN A 247 -7.60 -13.48 17.97
C GLN A 247 -8.38 -13.90 19.21
N SER A 248 -9.69 -14.15 19.06
CA SER A 248 -10.49 -14.69 20.18
C SER A 248 -10.02 -16.09 20.55
N LEU A 249 -10.02 -16.41 21.84
CA LEU A 249 -9.64 -17.74 22.36
C LEU A 249 -10.46 -18.87 21.71
N LEU A 250 -11.71 -18.62 21.36
CA LEU A 250 -12.60 -19.59 20.72
C LEU A 250 -12.13 -19.94 19.27
N LYS A 251 -11.75 -18.97 18.46
CA LYS A 251 -11.18 -19.23 17.11
C LYS A 251 -9.84 -19.98 17.20
N ARG A 252 -9.06 -19.72 18.25
CA ARG A 252 -7.80 -20.42 18.49
C ARG A 252 -7.98 -21.92 18.76
N ILE A 253 -9.05 -22.29 19.47
CA ILE A 253 -9.40 -23.70 19.75
C ILE A 253 -9.93 -24.40 18.50
N PHE A 254 -10.66 -23.68 17.62
CA PHE A 254 -11.15 -24.23 16.35
C PHE A 254 -10.01 -24.51 15.38
N ASN A 255 -9.10 -23.56 15.15
CA ASN A 255 -7.95 -23.75 14.26
C ASN A 255 -6.98 -24.84 14.74
N LEU A 256 -6.84 -25.02 16.07
CA LEU A 256 -6.05 -26.12 16.62
C LEU A 256 -6.71 -27.50 16.39
N LYS A 257 -8.04 -27.53 16.24
CA LYS A 257 -8.76 -28.78 15.94
C LYS A 257 -8.74 -29.11 14.43
N GLU A 258 -8.72 -28.12 13.56
CA GLU A 258 -8.61 -28.33 12.10
C GLU A 258 -7.20 -28.81 11.73
N ASN A 259 -6.15 -28.14 12.20
CA ASN A 259 -4.76 -28.57 11.97
C ASN A 259 -4.49 -29.99 12.53
N ARG A 260 -5.13 -30.41 13.63
CA ARG A 260 -5.02 -31.79 14.12
C ARG A 260 -5.77 -32.81 13.28
N LYS A 261 -6.76 -32.42 12.49
CA LYS A 261 -7.47 -33.32 11.57
C LYS A 261 -6.70 -33.55 10.27
N GLU A 262 -5.94 -32.57 9.81
CA GLU A 262 -5.09 -32.71 8.63
C GLU A 262 -3.88 -33.64 8.91
N ASP A 263 -3.28 -33.55 10.11
CA ASP A 263 -2.19 -34.44 10.52
C ASP A 263 -2.60 -35.92 10.66
N TYR A 264 -3.88 -36.19 10.95
CA TYR A 264 -4.39 -37.59 11.05
C TYR A 264 -4.76 -38.21 9.70
N ASN A 265 -4.94 -37.40 8.64
CA ASN A 265 -5.27 -37.89 7.30
C ASN A 265 -4.04 -38.15 6.42
N HIS A 266 -2.83 -37.87 6.88
CA HIS A 266 -1.59 -38.17 6.20
C HIS A 266 -0.80 -39.39 6.75
N VAL A 267 -1.40 -40.12 7.71
CA VAL A 267 -0.86 -41.38 8.25
C VAL A 267 -1.93 -42.46 8.08
N GLY A 268 -2.12 -42.87 6.84
CA GLY A 268 -2.99 -43.98 6.45
C GLY A 268 -2.49 -44.58 5.15
#